data_caddbc19184b6a0f45e09b211276f7b4
#
_entry.id   caddbc19184b6a0f45e09b211276f7b4
#
_cell.length_a   1.000
_cell.length_b   1.000
_cell.length_c   1.000
_cell.angle_alpha   90.00
_cell.angle_beta   90.00
_cell.angle_gamma   90.00
#
_symmetry.space_group_name_H-M   'P 1'
#
loop_
_entity.id
_entity.type
_entity.pdbx_description
1 polymer ?
#
loop_
_entity_poly.entity_id
_entity_poly.type
_entity_poly.pdbx_seq_one_letter_code
_entity_poly.pdbx_strand_id
1 'polypeptide(L)'
;MTVIDDLADRKSGIAAPAPIGNDRQRTLRAGFIPLVDASVLIAAAEFGFSEKEGLKLDLVKDVSWANVRDRLAFRQFDIAHMLSPMPVASMLGLGSNPSPTITPFSLGRGGNAITLSTALFSRMQETTGLSATAGALENARALKSVLDEMRAKGEPTPTLGMTYPFSSHNYEFRYWLAAGGIHPDTDVKLVVVPPPLTSDALAAGAIDGFCVGAPWNMIACERGVGRIVAVKQDIWPSAPEKVIGMRPDWAESQQESVARLLVALDAAARWCDRLENRQALSEALADPRYIGAPEHILRRVLGGEFHIDSQGNQRVIDKYFQFHADHANDPQPNQALWIYSQMIRWGQTTFSPEGARAAASAYRPDLYRAALGAGGAALQDENDGAGALFMDGMTFDPSNIPAYVERFPVKNSATAQPATGDF
;
A
#
# COMPACT_ATOMS: atom_id res chain seq x y z
N MET A 1 15.06 -16.91 21.31
CA MET A 1 15.44 -16.79 19.89
C MET A 1 14.22 -16.23 19.19
N THR A 2 14.27 -14.99 18.76
CA THR A 2 13.19 -14.36 18.01
C THR A 2 13.19 -14.86 16.58
N VAL A 3 12.02 -14.88 15.91
CA VAL A 3 11.85 -15.30 14.50
C VAL A 3 12.82 -14.59 13.53
N ILE A 4 13.40 -13.48 13.95
CA ILE A 4 14.33 -12.63 13.18
C ILE A 4 15.76 -13.20 13.17
N ASP A 5 16.20 -13.88 14.22
CA ASP A 5 17.58 -14.40 14.31
C ASP A 5 17.88 -15.52 13.27
N ASP A 6 16.84 -16.23 12.83
CA ASP A 6 16.96 -17.34 11.86
C ASP A 6 17.06 -16.87 10.39
N LEU A 7 16.76 -15.58 10.13
CA LEU A 7 16.83 -15.00 8.78
C LEU A 7 18.22 -14.40 8.44
N ALA A 8 19.04 -14.14 9.46
CA ALA A 8 20.36 -13.52 9.29
C ALA A 8 21.40 -14.42 8.62
N ASP A 9 21.18 -15.74 8.60
CA ASP A 9 22.19 -16.72 8.13
C ASP A 9 22.10 -17.07 6.62
N ARG A 10 21.16 -16.47 5.88
CA ARG A 10 21.13 -16.60 4.41
C ARG A 10 22.05 -15.58 3.76
N LYS A 11 23.32 -15.91 3.64
CA LYS A 11 24.27 -15.16 2.80
C LYS A 11 23.79 -15.18 1.35
N SER A 12 23.16 -14.09 0.87
CA SER A 12 22.89 -13.92 -0.54
C SER A 12 24.19 -13.68 -1.29
N GLY A 13 24.53 -14.59 -2.19
CA GLY A 13 25.75 -14.50 -3.01
C GLY A 13 25.63 -13.55 -4.20
N ILE A 14 24.80 -12.48 -4.11
CA ILE A 14 24.67 -11.52 -5.21
C ILE A 14 25.86 -10.56 -5.16
N ALA A 15 26.75 -10.68 -6.16
CA ALA A 15 27.82 -9.71 -6.38
C ALA A 15 27.28 -8.41 -6.97
N ALA A 16 27.93 -7.28 -6.67
CA ALA A 16 27.64 -6.02 -7.33
C ALA A 16 27.74 -6.20 -8.88
N PRO A 17 26.82 -5.57 -9.66
CA PRO A 17 26.80 -5.76 -11.11
C PRO A 17 28.12 -5.33 -11.74
N ALA A 18 28.63 -6.17 -12.66
CA ALA A 18 29.81 -5.86 -13.47
C ALA A 18 29.50 -4.70 -14.42
N PRO A 19 30.51 -3.91 -14.87
CA PRO A 19 30.28 -2.84 -15.84
C PRO A 19 29.77 -3.43 -17.17
N ILE A 20 28.83 -2.68 -17.77
CA ILE A 20 28.08 -3.06 -18.98
C ILE A 20 29.03 -3.38 -20.13
N GLY A 21 29.18 -4.66 -20.46
CA GLY A 21 29.67 -5.08 -21.76
C GLY A 21 28.57 -4.83 -22.80
N ASN A 22 28.95 -4.70 -24.08
CA ASN A 22 28.11 -4.38 -25.24
C ASN A 22 27.00 -5.42 -25.54
N ASP A 23 26.26 -5.84 -24.51
CA ASP A 23 25.22 -6.86 -24.59
C ASP A 23 23.85 -6.21 -24.84
N ARG A 24 23.00 -6.90 -25.61
CA ARG A 24 21.65 -6.44 -25.98
C ARG A 24 20.86 -6.06 -24.76
N GLN A 25 20.28 -4.86 -24.74
CA GLN A 25 19.34 -4.36 -23.74
C GLN A 25 18.27 -5.42 -23.45
N ARG A 26 18.17 -5.82 -22.16
CA ARG A 26 17.21 -6.83 -21.73
C ARG A 26 15.86 -6.19 -21.47
N THR A 27 14.80 -6.71 -22.07
CA THR A 27 13.43 -6.26 -21.81
C THR A 27 12.84 -7.01 -20.64
N LEU A 28 12.28 -6.26 -19.65
CA LEU A 28 11.49 -6.76 -18.54
C LEU A 28 10.05 -6.29 -18.69
N ARG A 29 9.09 -7.21 -18.66
CA ARG A 29 7.67 -6.86 -18.67
C ARG A 29 7.17 -6.61 -17.26
N ALA A 30 6.64 -5.41 -17.03
CA ALA A 30 6.20 -4.93 -15.73
C ALA A 30 4.71 -4.57 -15.76
N GLY A 31 3.88 -5.29 -14.99
CA GLY A 31 2.47 -4.94 -14.81
C GLY A 31 2.31 -3.81 -13.80
N PHE A 32 1.40 -2.85 -14.05
CA PHE A 32 1.10 -1.79 -13.08
C PHE A 32 -0.36 -1.33 -13.14
N ILE A 33 -0.83 -0.74 -12.04
CA ILE A 33 -2.13 -0.07 -11.91
C ILE A 33 -1.92 1.45 -11.99
N PRO A 34 -2.83 2.21 -12.66
CA PRO A 34 -2.70 3.67 -12.85
C PRO A 34 -2.93 4.44 -11.53
N LEU A 35 -1.88 4.53 -10.75
CA LEU A 35 -1.81 5.21 -9.45
C LEU A 35 -0.51 6.00 -9.35
N VAL A 36 -0.51 7.09 -8.57
CA VAL A 36 0.68 7.93 -8.37
C VAL A 36 1.82 7.16 -7.70
N ASP A 37 1.52 6.14 -6.92
CA ASP A 37 2.54 5.28 -6.31
C ASP A 37 3.30 4.35 -7.30
N ALA A 38 2.89 4.31 -8.58
CA ALA A 38 3.68 3.73 -9.67
C ALA A 38 4.77 4.67 -10.22
N SER A 39 4.89 5.90 -9.69
CA SER A 39 5.82 6.94 -10.19
C SER A 39 7.24 6.45 -10.36
N VAL A 40 7.79 5.73 -9.39
CA VAL A 40 9.17 5.23 -9.45
C VAL A 40 9.37 4.28 -10.62
N LEU A 41 8.43 3.37 -10.85
CA LEU A 41 8.47 2.42 -11.95
C LEU A 41 8.32 3.14 -13.30
N ILE A 42 7.41 4.11 -13.39
CA ILE A 42 7.19 4.92 -14.59
C ILE A 42 8.41 5.79 -14.87
N ALA A 43 8.95 6.46 -13.85
CA ALA A 43 10.14 7.29 -13.98
C ALA A 43 11.36 6.47 -14.43
N ALA A 44 11.52 5.24 -13.92
CA ALA A 44 12.61 4.36 -14.33
C ALA A 44 12.55 4.03 -15.82
N ALA A 45 11.35 3.91 -16.38
CA ALA A 45 11.16 3.66 -17.82
C ALA A 45 11.31 4.94 -18.67
N GLU A 46 10.65 6.07 -18.26
CA GLU A 46 10.54 7.26 -19.13
C GLU A 46 11.76 8.17 -19.09
N PHE A 47 12.50 8.21 -17.97
CA PHE A 47 13.63 9.13 -17.80
C PHE A 47 14.99 8.44 -17.92
N GLY A 48 15.03 7.24 -18.51
CA GLY A 48 16.26 6.55 -18.91
C GLY A 48 17.04 5.91 -17.75
N PHE A 49 16.45 5.72 -16.58
CA PHE A 49 17.14 5.08 -15.46
C PHE A 49 17.34 3.58 -15.72
N SER A 50 16.35 2.91 -16.29
CA SER A 50 16.48 1.50 -16.66
C SER A 50 17.44 1.28 -17.81
N GLU A 51 17.47 2.15 -18.81
CA GLU A 51 18.37 2.08 -19.96
C GLU A 51 19.84 2.22 -19.54
N LYS A 52 20.13 3.07 -18.55
CA LYS A 52 21.49 3.22 -18.00
C LYS A 52 22.02 1.93 -17.37
N GLU A 53 21.11 1.09 -16.88
CA GLU A 53 21.42 -0.22 -16.32
C GLU A 53 21.29 -1.36 -17.37
N GLY A 54 21.17 -1.04 -18.66
CA GLY A 54 21.05 -2.01 -19.75
C GLY A 54 19.70 -2.74 -19.75
N LEU A 55 18.67 -2.19 -19.12
CA LEU A 55 17.32 -2.74 -19.07
C LEU A 55 16.35 -1.87 -19.89
N LYS A 56 15.34 -2.51 -20.48
CA LYS A 56 14.16 -1.85 -21.02
C LYS A 56 12.94 -2.31 -20.23
N LEU A 57 12.20 -1.40 -19.64
CA LEU A 57 10.94 -1.71 -18.96
C LEU A 57 9.79 -1.60 -19.98
N ASP A 58 9.11 -2.73 -20.24
CA ASP A 58 7.86 -2.79 -20.99
C ASP A 58 6.71 -2.71 -20.00
N LEU A 59 6.17 -1.48 -19.79
CA LEU A 59 5.13 -1.21 -18.81
C LEU A 59 3.76 -1.55 -19.38
N VAL A 60 3.05 -2.48 -18.72
CA VAL A 60 1.73 -2.94 -19.12
C VAL A 60 0.70 -2.49 -18.07
N LYS A 61 -0.12 -1.51 -18.47
CA LYS A 61 -1.20 -1.02 -17.62
C LYS A 61 -2.29 -2.06 -17.46
N ASP A 62 -2.74 -2.26 -16.22
CA ASP A 62 -3.86 -3.13 -15.86
C ASP A 62 -4.88 -2.34 -15.01
N VAL A 63 -6.07 -2.90 -14.82
CA VAL A 63 -7.15 -2.27 -14.06
C VAL A 63 -7.47 -3.01 -12.76
N SER A 64 -6.94 -4.22 -12.59
CA SER A 64 -7.29 -5.12 -11.48
C SER A 64 -6.04 -5.70 -10.83
N TRP A 65 -5.97 -5.62 -9.50
CA TRP A 65 -4.91 -6.26 -8.71
C TRP A 65 -4.92 -7.78 -8.85
N ALA A 66 -6.09 -8.39 -9.01
CA ALA A 66 -6.19 -9.82 -9.29
C ALA A 66 -5.52 -10.19 -10.61
N ASN A 67 -5.74 -9.39 -11.67
CA ASN A 67 -5.08 -9.60 -12.97
C ASN A 67 -3.56 -9.46 -12.84
N VAL A 68 -3.08 -8.43 -12.14
CA VAL A 68 -1.64 -8.23 -11.93
C VAL A 68 -1.02 -9.44 -11.23
N ARG A 69 -1.66 -9.94 -10.15
CA ARG A 69 -1.26 -11.17 -9.46
C ARG A 69 -1.18 -12.37 -10.41
N ASP A 70 -2.26 -12.62 -11.14
CA ASP A 70 -2.39 -13.81 -11.98
C ASP A 70 -1.41 -13.76 -13.16
N ARG A 71 -1.24 -12.59 -13.78
CA ARG A 71 -0.30 -12.41 -14.87
C ARG A 71 1.16 -12.56 -14.44
N LEU A 72 1.50 -12.17 -13.19
CA LEU A 72 2.80 -12.46 -12.60
C LEU A 72 2.97 -13.97 -12.35
N ALA A 73 1.98 -14.63 -11.76
CA ALA A 73 1.96 -16.06 -11.49
C ALA A 73 2.11 -16.90 -12.77
N PHE A 74 1.40 -16.52 -13.84
CA PHE A 74 1.44 -17.19 -15.14
C PHE A 74 2.59 -16.72 -16.05
N ARG A 75 3.60 -16.03 -15.50
CA ARG A 75 4.83 -15.63 -16.21
C ARG A 75 4.58 -14.69 -17.40
N GLN A 76 3.45 -13.99 -17.43
CA GLN A 76 3.18 -12.93 -18.41
C GLN A 76 3.90 -11.62 -18.03
N PHE A 77 4.23 -11.47 -16.74
CA PHE A 77 5.07 -10.41 -16.21
C PHE A 77 6.33 -11.01 -15.57
N ASP A 78 7.45 -10.32 -15.69
CA ASP A 78 8.68 -10.60 -14.97
C ASP A 78 8.60 -10.03 -13.56
N ILE A 79 8.11 -8.79 -13.47
CA ILE A 79 7.92 -8.02 -12.25
C ILE A 79 6.55 -7.34 -12.26
N ALA A 80 6.08 -6.91 -11.10
CA ALA A 80 4.80 -6.21 -11.02
C ALA A 80 4.79 -5.16 -9.90
N HIS A 81 4.17 -4.02 -10.19
CA HIS A 81 3.68 -3.07 -9.19
C HIS A 81 2.59 -3.77 -8.39
N MET A 82 2.79 -3.97 -7.09
CA MET A 82 1.88 -4.73 -6.23
C MET A 82 1.58 -3.99 -4.93
N LEU A 83 0.44 -4.31 -4.34
CA LEU A 83 0.10 -3.92 -2.98
C LEU A 83 1.02 -4.63 -2.00
N SER A 84 1.56 -3.92 -1.02
CA SER A 84 2.52 -4.48 -0.06
C SER A 84 2.03 -5.73 0.68
N PRO A 85 0.71 -5.95 0.95
CA PRO A 85 0.22 -7.19 1.52
C PRO A 85 0.13 -8.38 0.54
N MET A 86 0.18 -8.17 -0.77
CA MET A 86 0.03 -9.28 -1.72
C MET A 86 1.16 -10.31 -1.66
N PRO A 87 2.46 -9.92 -1.61
CA PRO A 87 3.54 -10.88 -1.40
C PRO A 87 3.38 -11.65 -0.09
N VAL A 88 2.99 -10.98 1.00
CA VAL A 88 2.75 -11.63 2.30
C VAL A 88 1.64 -12.69 2.19
N ALA A 89 0.50 -12.32 1.61
CA ALA A 89 -0.61 -13.25 1.40
C ALA A 89 -0.20 -14.46 0.54
N SER A 90 0.57 -14.23 -0.53
CA SER A 90 1.02 -15.31 -1.43
C SER A 90 1.97 -16.29 -0.74
N MET A 91 2.89 -15.79 0.10
CA MET A 91 3.81 -16.65 0.87
C MET A 91 3.08 -17.45 1.96
N LEU A 92 1.94 -16.97 2.43
CA LEU A 92 1.05 -17.67 3.37
C LEU A 92 0.08 -18.64 2.66
N GLY A 93 0.11 -18.71 1.33
CA GLY A 93 -0.83 -19.53 0.57
C GLY A 93 -2.27 -19.01 0.57
N LEU A 94 -2.47 -17.70 0.82
CA LEU A 94 -3.79 -17.08 0.87
C LEU A 94 -4.23 -16.53 -0.49
N GLY A 95 -5.54 -16.53 -0.71
CA GLY A 95 -6.15 -16.03 -1.94
C GLY A 95 -6.48 -17.11 -2.94
N SER A 96 -7.08 -16.71 -4.09
CA SER A 96 -7.60 -17.64 -5.09
C SER A 96 -6.52 -18.30 -5.97
N ASN A 97 -5.34 -17.70 -6.06
CA ASN A 97 -4.21 -18.21 -6.83
C ASN A 97 -2.91 -17.87 -6.09
N PRO A 98 -2.59 -18.58 -5.01
CA PRO A 98 -1.39 -18.32 -4.23
C PRO A 98 -0.15 -18.81 -5.00
N SER A 99 0.57 -17.90 -5.62
CA SER A 99 1.87 -18.15 -6.24
C SER A 99 2.93 -17.41 -5.44
N PRO A 100 3.97 -18.10 -4.92
CA PRO A 100 5.01 -17.46 -4.12
C PRO A 100 5.54 -16.20 -4.80
N THR A 101 5.52 -15.10 -4.06
CA THR A 101 5.94 -13.78 -4.54
C THR A 101 6.77 -13.13 -3.45
N ILE A 102 7.91 -12.56 -3.84
CA ILE A 102 8.80 -11.81 -2.96
C ILE A 102 8.89 -10.35 -3.42
N THR A 103 9.29 -9.48 -2.51
CA THR A 103 9.60 -8.10 -2.83
C THR A 103 10.96 -7.68 -2.29
N PRO A 104 11.89 -7.27 -3.19
CA PRO A 104 13.17 -6.69 -2.80
C PRO A 104 13.15 -5.16 -2.80
N PHE A 105 12.02 -4.50 -3.13
CA PHE A 105 11.96 -3.04 -3.27
C PHE A 105 10.57 -2.51 -2.95
N SER A 106 10.49 -1.58 -1.99
CA SER A 106 9.29 -0.76 -1.76
C SER A 106 9.33 0.46 -2.66
N LEU A 107 8.21 0.75 -3.36
CA LEU A 107 8.11 1.88 -4.29
C LEU A 107 7.92 3.23 -3.58
N GLY A 108 7.85 3.21 -2.26
CA GLY A 108 7.71 4.37 -1.42
C GLY A 108 6.69 4.19 -0.31
N ARG A 109 6.41 5.29 0.39
CA ARG A 109 5.45 5.38 1.50
C ARG A 109 4.37 6.40 1.18
N GLY A 110 3.18 6.23 1.77
CA GLY A 110 2.10 7.20 1.65
C GLY A 110 1.19 6.96 0.45
N GLY A 111 0.41 7.98 0.10
CA GLY A 111 -0.40 7.99 -1.11
C GLY A 111 -1.85 7.52 -0.99
N ASN A 112 -2.26 6.92 0.12
CA ASN A 112 -3.66 6.51 0.33
C ASN A 112 -4.47 7.56 1.08
N ALA A 113 -5.77 7.57 0.81
CA ALA A 113 -6.73 8.35 1.58
C ALA A 113 -8.09 7.64 1.67
N ILE A 114 -8.86 8.00 2.70
CA ILE A 114 -10.24 7.60 2.89
C ILE A 114 -11.12 8.78 2.49
N THR A 115 -12.03 8.52 1.57
CA THR A 115 -13.00 9.50 1.05
C THR A 115 -14.41 8.99 1.32
N LEU A 116 -15.25 9.81 1.91
CA LEU A 116 -16.68 9.55 2.05
C LEU A 116 -17.47 10.40 1.06
N SER A 117 -18.70 9.98 0.72
CA SER A 117 -19.61 10.81 -0.07
C SER A 117 -19.92 12.12 0.66
N THR A 118 -20.12 13.19 -0.10
CA THR A 118 -20.53 14.49 0.49
C THR A 118 -21.81 14.36 1.30
N ALA A 119 -22.76 13.52 0.85
CA ALA A 119 -24.00 13.25 1.58
C ALA A 119 -23.77 12.59 2.94
N LEU A 120 -22.93 11.55 3.00
CA LEU A 120 -22.61 10.86 4.26
C LEU A 120 -21.85 11.81 5.21
N PHE A 121 -20.90 12.60 4.69
CA PHE A 121 -20.17 13.57 5.50
C PHE A 121 -21.08 14.68 6.06
N SER A 122 -22.00 15.22 5.24
CA SER A 122 -22.99 16.21 5.71
C SER A 122 -23.86 15.63 6.86
N ARG A 123 -24.30 14.38 6.72
CA ARG A 123 -25.03 13.71 7.79
C ARG A 123 -24.19 13.56 9.07
N MET A 124 -22.88 13.27 8.96
CA MET A 124 -21.98 13.24 10.12
C MET A 124 -21.94 14.60 10.83
N GLN A 125 -21.87 15.70 10.06
CA GLN A 125 -21.90 17.05 10.64
C GLN A 125 -23.23 17.37 11.32
N GLU A 126 -24.34 17.03 10.69
CA GLU A 126 -25.69 17.24 11.25
C GLU A 126 -25.91 16.43 12.53
N THR A 127 -25.49 15.17 12.56
CA THR A 127 -25.71 14.26 13.72
C THR A 127 -24.79 14.61 14.90
N THR A 128 -23.56 15.07 14.66
CA THR A 128 -22.53 15.16 15.71
C THR A 128 -21.97 16.56 15.93
N GLY A 129 -22.29 17.52 15.06
CA GLY A 129 -21.64 18.84 15.05
C GLY A 129 -20.17 18.79 14.60
N LEU A 130 -19.79 17.77 13.82
CA LEU A 130 -18.41 17.53 13.37
C LEU A 130 -17.82 18.76 12.69
N SER A 131 -16.63 19.18 13.12
CA SER A 131 -15.91 20.26 12.46
C SER A 131 -15.47 19.87 11.04
N ALA A 132 -15.44 20.84 10.14
CA ALA A 132 -14.86 20.67 8.80
C ALA A 132 -13.35 20.35 8.84
N THR A 133 -12.67 20.65 9.95
CA THR A 133 -11.24 20.40 10.15
C THR A 133 -10.97 19.24 11.11
N ALA A 134 -11.98 18.43 11.41
CA ALA A 134 -11.87 17.29 12.32
C ALA A 134 -10.78 16.31 11.88
N GLY A 135 -10.06 15.75 12.84
CA GLY A 135 -9.03 14.74 12.62
C GLY A 135 -9.59 13.37 12.22
N ALA A 136 -8.71 12.47 11.79
CA ALA A 136 -9.11 11.15 11.30
C ALA A 136 -9.93 10.33 12.31
N LEU A 137 -9.53 10.33 13.59
CA LEU A 137 -10.24 9.61 14.64
C LEU A 137 -11.61 10.22 14.96
N GLU A 138 -11.71 11.56 14.95
CA GLU A 138 -12.98 12.27 15.15
C GLU A 138 -13.96 11.94 14.03
N ASN A 139 -13.48 11.93 12.78
CA ASN A 139 -14.26 11.50 11.61
C ASN A 139 -14.78 10.07 11.77
N ALA A 140 -13.93 9.13 12.21
CA ALA A 140 -14.33 7.74 12.42
C ALA A 140 -15.44 7.61 13.51
N ARG A 141 -15.32 8.35 14.62
CA ARG A 141 -16.32 8.38 15.69
C ARG A 141 -17.63 9.02 15.26
N ALA A 142 -17.57 10.09 14.48
CA ALA A 142 -18.76 10.72 13.91
C ALA A 142 -19.50 9.77 12.95
N LEU A 143 -18.75 9.03 12.11
CA LEU A 143 -19.34 7.99 11.27
C LEU A 143 -20.03 6.92 12.12
N LYS A 144 -19.41 6.48 13.24
CA LYS A 144 -20.05 5.51 14.15
C LYS A 144 -21.41 5.99 14.64
N SER A 145 -21.51 7.25 15.07
CA SER A 145 -22.78 7.84 15.53
C SER A 145 -23.85 7.80 14.43
N VAL A 146 -23.47 8.11 13.18
CA VAL A 146 -24.40 8.03 12.04
C VAL A 146 -24.84 6.58 11.77
N LEU A 147 -23.91 5.61 11.84
CA LEU A 147 -24.23 4.20 11.63
C LEU A 147 -25.20 3.68 12.70
N ASP A 148 -25.02 4.10 13.96
CA ASP A 148 -25.91 3.72 15.05
C ASP A 148 -27.33 4.32 14.86
N GLU A 149 -27.41 5.57 14.42
CA GLU A 149 -28.69 6.21 14.08
C GLU A 149 -29.37 5.50 12.90
N MET A 150 -28.61 5.20 11.82
CA MET A 150 -29.13 4.47 10.66
C MET A 150 -29.69 3.10 11.08
N ARG A 151 -28.93 2.37 11.91
CA ARG A 151 -29.37 1.06 12.42
C ARG A 151 -30.64 1.18 13.25
N ALA A 152 -30.73 2.18 14.13
CA ALA A 152 -31.93 2.40 14.96
C ALA A 152 -33.16 2.72 14.13
N LYS A 153 -32.99 3.36 12.96
CA LYS A 153 -34.06 3.69 11.99
C LYS A 153 -34.33 2.59 10.97
N GLY A 154 -33.57 1.50 10.97
CA GLY A 154 -33.69 0.44 9.97
C GLY A 154 -33.29 0.84 8.56
N GLU A 155 -32.42 1.85 8.44
CA GLU A 155 -31.90 2.31 7.16
C GLU A 155 -30.85 1.35 6.59
N PRO A 156 -30.63 1.35 5.27
CA PRO A 156 -29.64 0.49 4.63
C PRO A 156 -28.22 0.72 5.18
N THR A 157 -27.47 -0.36 5.35
CA THR A 157 -26.05 -0.31 5.75
C THR A 157 -25.21 0.30 4.64
N PRO A 158 -24.36 1.31 4.92
CA PRO A 158 -23.49 1.93 3.94
C PRO A 158 -22.51 0.95 3.30
N THR A 159 -22.32 1.12 2.00
CA THR A 159 -21.38 0.33 1.19
C THR A 159 -20.10 1.12 0.98
N LEU A 160 -18.95 0.56 1.38
CA LEU A 160 -17.65 1.19 1.32
C LEU A 160 -16.71 0.40 0.38
N GLY A 161 -16.05 1.12 -0.53
CA GLY A 161 -15.15 0.55 -1.52
C GLY A 161 -13.72 0.39 -1.02
N MET A 162 -13.11 -0.76 -1.26
CA MET A 162 -11.67 -1.00 -1.14
C MET A 162 -11.16 -1.69 -2.41
N THR A 163 -9.85 -1.72 -2.62
CA THR A 163 -9.32 -2.10 -3.94
C THR A 163 -9.02 -3.59 -4.08
N TYR A 164 -8.72 -4.26 -2.97
CA TYR A 164 -8.37 -5.68 -2.94
C TYR A 164 -8.36 -6.22 -1.50
N PRO A 165 -8.79 -7.47 -1.22
CA PRO A 165 -8.82 -8.01 0.14
C PRO A 165 -7.46 -8.03 0.86
N PHE A 166 -6.38 -8.32 0.12
CA PHE A 166 -5.00 -8.28 0.64
C PHE A 166 -4.33 -6.98 0.19
N SER A 167 -4.83 -5.84 0.68
CA SER A 167 -4.31 -4.51 0.38
C SER A 167 -4.10 -3.68 1.63
N SER A 168 -3.12 -2.78 1.59
CA SER A 168 -2.94 -1.74 2.61
C SER A 168 -4.21 -0.90 2.75
N HIS A 169 -4.88 -0.56 1.63
CA HIS A 169 -6.17 0.13 1.63
C HIS A 169 -7.23 -0.57 2.49
N ASN A 170 -7.36 -1.90 2.36
CA ASN A 170 -8.32 -2.68 3.16
C ASN A 170 -7.94 -2.66 4.65
N TYR A 171 -6.65 -2.87 4.97
CA TYR A 171 -6.21 -2.91 6.37
C TYR A 171 -6.25 -1.54 7.03
N GLU A 172 -5.87 -0.48 6.32
CA GLU A 172 -5.96 0.90 6.81
C GLU A 172 -7.42 1.34 7.00
N PHE A 173 -8.29 0.98 6.06
CA PHE A 173 -9.72 1.28 6.18
C PHE A 173 -10.35 0.55 7.37
N ARG A 174 -10.08 -0.74 7.51
CA ARG A 174 -10.52 -1.53 8.67
C ARG A 174 -9.95 -1.00 9.97
N TYR A 175 -8.69 -0.56 9.96
CA TYR A 175 -8.05 0.02 11.14
C TYR A 175 -8.73 1.32 11.54
N TRP A 176 -8.96 2.23 10.59
CA TRP A 176 -9.66 3.50 10.82
C TRP A 176 -11.10 3.29 11.32
N LEU A 177 -11.86 2.42 10.69
CA LEU A 177 -13.22 2.06 11.14
C LEU A 177 -13.20 1.53 12.59
N ALA A 178 -12.33 0.57 12.88
CA ALA A 178 -12.21 -0.05 14.18
C ALA A 178 -11.76 0.92 15.29
N ALA A 179 -10.86 1.86 14.97
CA ALA A 179 -10.45 2.90 15.92
C ALA A 179 -11.63 3.83 16.28
N GLY A 180 -12.58 4.02 15.37
CA GLY A 180 -13.85 4.72 15.64
C GLY A 180 -14.91 3.87 16.34
N GLY A 181 -14.64 2.59 16.61
CA GLY A 181 -15.59 1.65 17.21
C GLY A 181 -16.56 1.00 16.23
N ILE A 182 -16.24 1.03 14.92
CA ILE A 182 -17.04 0.43 13.84
C ILE A 182 -16.48 -0.95 13.51
N HIS A 183 -17.32 -1.97 13.54
CA HIS A 183 -16.92 -3.31 13.10
C HIS A 183 -17.04 -3.41 11.58
N PRO A 184 -15.92 -3.60 10.83
CA PRO A 184 -15.92 -3.48 9.36
C PRO A 184 -16.70 -4.57 8.62
N ASP A 185 -17.04 -5.69 9.28
CA ASP A 185 -17.76 -6.80 8.67
C ASP A 185 -19.25 -6.84 9.05
N THR A 186 -19.67 -6.06 10.06
CA THR A 186 -21.07 -6.08 10.56
C THR A 186 -21.75 -4.72 10.48
N ASP A 187 -21.00 -3.62 10.63
CA ASP A 187 -21.57 -2.27 10.71
C ASP A 187 -21.58 -1.56 9.36
N VAL A 188 -20.76 -2.03 8.40
CA VAL A 188 -20.69 -1.55 7.02
C VAL A 188 -20.55 -2.71 6.05
N LYS A 189 -20.76 -2.47 4.75
CA LYS A 189 -20.52 -3.45 3.69
C LYS A 189 -19.29 -3.08 2.90
N LEU A 190 -18.21 -3.86 3.02
CA LEU A 190 -16.98 -3.67 2.23
C LEU A 190 -17.09 -4.39 0.88
N VAL A 191 -16.81 -3.67 -0.21
CA VAL A 191 -16.82 -4.19 -1.58
C VAL A 191 -15.54 -3.85 -2.32
N VAL A 192 -15.16 -4.68 -3.30
CA VAL A 192 -13.99 -4.41 -4.16
C VAL A 192 -14.38 -3.50 -5.30
N VAL A 193 -13.67 -2.36 -5.45
CA VAL A 193 -13.84 -1.43 -6.56
C VAL A 193 -12.46 -1.12 -7.15
N PRO A 194 -12.26 -1.30 -8.46
CA PRO A 194 -11.01 -0.92 -9.12
C PRO A 194 -10.70 0.57 -8.92
N PRO A 195 -9.43 0.96 -8.66
CA PRO A 195 -9.06 2.34 -8.36
C PRO A 195 -9.63 3.39 -9.32
N PRO A 196 -9.53 3.24 -10.64
CA PRO A 196 -10.04 4.26 -11.57
C PRO A 196 -11.57 4.43 -11.56
N LEU A 197 -12.31 3.47 -11.01
CA LEU A 197 -13.76 3.48 -10.98
C LEU A 197 -14.36 4.01 -9.66
N THR A 198 -13.53 4.27 -8.65
CA THR A 198 -14.01 4.65 -7.31
C THR A 198 -14.77 5.97 -7.30
N SER A 199 -14.27 7.00 -8.02
CA SER A 199 -14.94 8.30 -8.11
C SER A 199 -16.28 8.22 -8.84
N ASP A 200 -16.38 7.39 -9.88
CA ASP A 200 -17.64 7.18 -10.62
C ASP A 200 -18.65 6.36 -9.80
N ALA A 201 -18.19 5.33 -9.11
CA ALA A 201 -19.04 4.55 -8.22
C ALA A 201 -19.61 5.39 -7.06
N LEU A 202 -18.81 6.31 -6.51
CA LEU A 202 -19.25 7.27 -5.49
C LEU A 202 -20.27 8.26 -6.06
N ALA A 203 -20.01 8.82 -7.25
CA ALA A 203 -20.92 9.76 -7.93
C ALA A 203 -22.26 9.12 -8.28
N ALA A 204 -22.27 7.83 -8.63
CA ALA A 204 -23.47 7.06 -8.93
C ALA A 204 -24.23 6.58 -7.68
N GLY A 205 -23.70 6.81 -6.46
CA GLY A 205 -24.29 6.30 -5.22
C GLY A 205 -24.20 4.77 -5.07
N ALA A 206 -23.34 4.10 -5.86
CA ALA A 206 -23.09 2.68 -5.72
C ALA A 206 -22.26 2.33 -4.49
N ILE A 207 -21.49 3.30 -3.99
CA ILE A 207 -20.74 3.25 -2.74
C ILE A 207 -20.90 4.59 -1.99
N ASP A 208 -20.79 4.55 -0.67
CA ASP A 208 -20.89 5.71 0.21
C ASP A 208 -19.53 6.28 0.63
N GLY A 209 -18.46 5.58 0.31
CA GLY A 209 -17.07 5.98 0.56
C GLY A 209 -16.10 4.94 0.03
N PHE A 210 -14.81 5.27 0.07
CA PHE A 210 -13.76 4.34 -0.36
C PHE A 210 -12.40 4.68 0.24
N CYS A 211 -11.50 3.68 0.26
CA CYS A 211 -10.08 3.85 0.52
C CYS A 211 -9.29 3.41 -0.71
N VAL A 212 -8.49 4.33 -1.27
CA VAL A 212 -7.72 4.11 -2.50
C VAL A 212 -6.46 4.98 -2.53
N GLY A 213 -5.49 4.60 -3.36
CA GLY A 213 -4.32 5.44 -3.67
C GLY A 213 -4.67 6.62 -4.57
N ALA A 214 -3.86 7.68 -4.46
CA ALA A 214 -4.00 8.86 -5.31
C ALA A 214 -3.84 8.54 -6.81
N PRO A 215 -4.52 9.28 -7.71
CA PRO A 215 -5.15 10.59 -7.48
C PRO A 215 -6.67 10.53 -7.24
N TRP A 216 -7.27 9.35 -7.16
CA TRP A 216 -8.72 9.15 -7.28
C TRP A 216 -9.53 9.82 -6.17
N ASN A 217 -8.94 9.97 -4.97
CA ASN A 217 -9.53 10.72 -3.86
C ASN A 217 -9.72 12.22 -4.23
N MET A 218 -8.66 12.83 -4.77
CA MET A 218 -8.74 14.25 -5.16
C MET A 218 -9.70 14.47 -6.34
N ILE A 219 -9.74 13.54 -7.29
CA ILE A 219 -10.71 13.59 -8.40
C ILE A 219 -12.14 13.58 -7.85
N ALA A 220 -12.45 12.74 -6.85
CA ALA A 220 -13.78 12.73 -6.23
C ALA A 220 -14.09 14.05 -5.50
N CYS A 221 -13.11 14.65 -4.83
CA CYS A 221 -13.27 15.95 -4.17
C CYS A 221 -13.48 17.08 -5.16
N GLU A 222 -12.70 17.20 -6.23
CA GLU A 222 -12.86 18.23 -7.27
C GLU A 222 -14.18 18.10 -8.02
N ARG A 223 -14.69 16.89 -8.20
CA ARG A 223 -16.02 16.63 -8.74
C ARG A 223 -17.16 16.97 -7.78
N GLY A 224 -16.88 17.32 -6.54
CA GLY A 224 -17.86 17.65 -5.51
C GLY A 224 -18.65 16.45 -4.98
N VAL A 225 -18.22 15.22 -5.29
CA VAL A 225 -18.94 14.00 -4.87
C VAL A 225 -18.33 13.35 -3.62
N GLY A 226 -17.10 13.71 -3.27
CA GLY A 226 -16.37 13.13 -2.16
C GLY A 226 -15.74 14.16 -1.23
N ARG A 227 -15.47 13.72 -0.01
CA ARG A 227 -14.67 14.43 0.98
C ARG A 227 -13.63 13.48 1.59
N ILE A 228 -12.37 13.90 1.59
CA ILE A 228 -11.28 13.20 2.25
C ILE A 228 -11.40 13.40 3.76
N VAL A 229 -11.53 12.30 4.51
CA VAL A 229 -11.70 12.29 5.97
C VAL A 229 -10.49 11.78 6.74
N ALA A 230 -9.61 11.05 6.06
CA ALA A 230 -8.33 10.59 6.60
C ALA A 230 -7.34 10.32 5.48
N VAL A 231 -6.06 10.45 5.76
CA VAL A 231 -4.97 10.00 4.89
C VAL A 231 -4.14 8.95 5.62
N LYS A 232 -3.33 8.21 4.86
CA LYS A 232 -2.48 7.15 5.40
C LYS A 232 -1.60 7.63 6.56
N GLN A 233 -1.03 8.81 6.45
CA GLN A 233 -0.17 9.41 7.49
C GLN A 233 -0.90 9.63 8.81
N ASP A 234 -2.22 9.83 8.78
CA ASP A 234 -3.04 9.94 10.00
C ASP A 234 -3.20 8.59 10.71
N ILE A 235 -3.09 7.48 9.97
CA ILE A 235 -3.34 6.11 10.48
C ILE A 235 -2.03 5.45 10.88
N TRP A 236 -1.09 5.40 9.98
CA TRP A 236 0.25 4.83 10.16
C TRP A 236 1.28 5.60 9.31
N PRO A 237 2.03 6.57 9.88
CA PRO A 237 2.88 7.49 9.12
C PRO A 237 3.96 6.84 8.27
N SER A 238 4.54 5.73 8.73
CA SER A 238 5.67 5.04 8.06
C SER A 238 5.27 3.78 7.30
N ALA A 239 3.98 3.60 7.02
CA ALA A 239 3.48 2.39 6.38
C ALA A 239 4.02 2.20 4.94
N PRO A 240 4.47 1.00 4.56
CA PRO A 240 4.74 0.65 3.18
C PRO A 240 3.44 0.68 2.37
N GLU A 241 3.53 1.06 1.08
CA GLU A 241 2.32 1.12 0.27
C GLU A 241 2.40 0.17 -0.92
N LYS A 242 3.20 0.47 -1.91
CA LYS A 242 3.41 -0.38 -3.07
C LYS A 242 4.82 -0.95 -3.08
N VAL A 243 4.93 -2.10 -3.70
CA VAL A 243 6.19 -2.84 -3.79
C VAL A 243 6.39 -3.37 -5.21
N ILE A 244 7.63 -3.68 -5.57
CA ILE A 244 7.92 -4.49 -6.74
C ILE A 244 7.85 -5.96 -6.35
N GLY A 245 6.83 -6.65 -6.85
CA GLY A 245 6.69 -8.08 -6.69
C GLY A 245 7.38 -8.86 -7.81
N MET A 246 7.96 -9.99 -7.48
CA MET A 246 8.54 -10.93 -8.44
C MET A 246 8.47 -12.37 -7.90
N ARG A 247 8.50 -13.34 -8.81
CA ARG A 247 8.57 -14.76 -8.41
C ARG A 247 9.97 -15.09 -7.88
N PRO A 248 10.09 -15.91 -6.82
CA PRO A 248 11.38 -16.34 -6.28
C PRO A 248 12.26 -17.04 -7.31
N ASP A 249 11.70 -17.99 -8.09
CA ASP A 249 12.42 -18.73 -9.12
C ASP A 249 12.99 -17.82 -10.22
N TRP A 250 12.26 -16.77 -10.58
CA TRP A 250 12.73 -15.77 -11.53
C TRP A 250 13.87 -14.94 -10.91
N ALA A 251 13.73 -14.49 -9.69
CA ALA A 251 14.78 -13.73 -9.00
C ALA A 251 16.08 -14.53 -8.86
N GLU A 252 15.98 -15.81 -8.53
CA GLU A 252 17.14 -16.72 -8.43
C GLU A 252 17.83 -16.94 -9.77
N SER A 253 17.05 -17.10 -10.86
CA SER A 253 17.60 -17.33 -12.20
C SER A 253 18.11 -16.06 -12.88
N GLN A 254 17.71 -14.87 -12.41
CA GLN A 254 17.94 -13.57 -13.06
C GLN A 254 18.62 -12.56 -12.12
N GLN A 255 19.51 -13.00 -11.26
CA GLN A 255 20.16 -12.21 -10.21
C GLN A 255 20.76 -10.90 -10.72
N GLU A 256 21.46 -10.93 -11.88
CA GLU A 256 22.03 -9.74 -12.47
C GLU A 256 20.96 -8.74 -12.91
N SER A 257 19.89 -9.20 -13.55
CA SER A 257 18.77 -8.33 -13.95
C SER A 257 18.05 -7.74 -12.73
N VAL A 258 17.89 -8.50 -11.64
CA VAL A 258 17.35 -8.02 -10.38
C VAL A 258 18.23 -6.92 -9.80
N ALA A 259 19.54 -7.14 -9.69
CA ALA A 259 20.47 -6.14 -9.16
C ALA A 259 20.43 -4.83 -9.97
N ARG A 260 20.51 -4.92 -11.29
CA ARG A 260 20.42 -3.75 -12.21
C ARG A 260 19.08 -3.03 -12.08
N LEU A 261 17.97 -3.78 -11.99
CA LEU A 261 16.64 -3.20 -11.76
C LEU A 261 16.58 -2.41 -10.46
N LEU A 262 17.11 -2.95 -9.36
CA LEU A 262 17.08 -2.28 -8.05
C LEU A 262 17.91 -0.99 -8.07
N VAL A 263 19.05 -0.96 -8.74
CA VAL A 263 19.85 0.26 -8.95
C VAL A 263 19.07 1.30 -9.77
N ALA A 264 18.42 0.88 -10.87
CA ALA A 264 17.60 1.78 -11.68
C ALA A 264 16.41 2.36 -10.91
N LEU A 265 15.72 1.54 -10.11
CA LEU A 265 14.58 1.97 -9.29
C LEU A 265 15.02 2.90 -8.15
N ASP A 266 16.15 2.65 -7.49
CA ASP A 266 16.69 3.54 -6.45
C ASP A 266 17.03 4.92 -7.03
N ALA A 267 17.70 4.96 -8.19
CA ALA A 267 17.99 6.21 -8.87
C ALA A 267 16.72 6.98 -9.28
N ALA A 268 15.71 6.27 -9.80
CA ALA A 268 14.42 6.85 -10.14
C ALA A 268 13.67 7.35 -8.89
N ALA A 269 13.70 6.61 -7.78
CA ALA A 269 13.06 7.01 -6.53
C ALA A 269 13.68 8.30 -5.96
N ARG A 270 15.02 8.41 -5.96
CA ARG A 270 15.75 9.64 -5.60
C ARG A 270 15.34 10.82 -6.48
N TRP A 271 15.17 10.57 -7.77
CA TRP A 271 14.74 11.59 -8.72
C TRP A 271 13.29 12.05 -8.47
N CYS A 272 12.39 11.11 -8.16
CA CYS A 272 10.97 11.42 -7.88
C CYS A 272 10.79 12.28 -6.62
N ASP A 273 11.64 12.17 -5.60
CA ASP A 273 11.54 12.97 -4.38
C ASP A 273 12.02 14.43 -4.55
N ARG A 274 12.73 14.75 -5.64
CA ARG A 274 13.25 16.10 -5.85
C ARG A 274 12.15 17.05 -6.32
N LEU A 275 12.02 18.19 -5.65
CA LEU A 275 11.00 19.20 -5.96
C LEU A 275 11.09 19.74 -7.38
N GLU A 276 12.31 19.91 -7.89
CA GLU A 276 12.59 20.40 -9.26
C GLU A 276 12.08 19.44 -10.34
N ASN A 277 11.90 18.17 -10.03
CA ASN A 277 11.42 17.15 -10.97
C ASN A 277 9.90 16.96 -10.95
N ARG A 278 9.21 17.58 -9.99
CA ARG A 278 7.77 17.39 -9.77
C ARG A 278 6.93 17.68 -11.00
N GLN A 279 7.26 18.74 -11.75
CA GLN A 279 6.55 19.08 -12.97
C GLN A 279 6.74 18.01 -14.04
N ALA A 280 7.99 17.64 -14.36
CA ALA A 280 8.27 16.61 -15.35
C ALA A 280 7.60 15.27 -14.98
N LEU A 281 7.60 14.92 -13.68
CA LEU A 281 6.93 13.72 -13.21
C LEU A 281 5.41 13.81 -13.39
N SER A 282 4.77 14.92 -13.00
CA SER A 282 3.31 15.09 -13.16
C SER A 282 2.88 15.07 -14.62
N GLU A 283 3.66 15.69 -15.52
CA GLU A 283 3.43 15.63 -16.97
C GLU A 283 3.52 14.20 -17.52
N ALA A 284 4.54 13.45 -17.13
CA ALA A 284 4.68 12.04 -17.53
C ALA A 284 3.50 11.20 -17.01
N LEU A 285 3.12 11.35 -15.75
CA LEU A 285 2.00 10.61 -15.16
C LEU A 285 0.64 10.96 -15.80
N ALA A 286 0.47 12.18 -16.33
CA ALA A 286 -0.75 12.61 -17.01
C ALA A 286 -0.95 11.94 -18.37
N ASP A 287 0.09 11.35 -18.96
CA ASP A 287 -0.04 10.60 -20.21
C ASP A 287 -1.05 9.45 -20.04
N PRO A 288 -2.02 9.28 -20.98
CA PRO A 288 -2.98 8.18 -20.95
C PRO A 288 -2.36 6.78 -20.95
N ARG A 289 -1.12 6.62 -21.39
CA ARG A 289 -0.37 5.35 -21.25
C ARG A 289 -0.18 4.96 -19.80
N TYR A 290 -0.10 5.94 -18.89
CA TYR A 290 0.14 5.75 -17.46
C TYR A 290 -1.13 5.99 -16.65
N ILE A 291 -1.24 7.10 -15.92
CA ILE A 291 -2.42 7.37 -15.09
C ILE A 291 -3.54 7.99 -15.93
N GLY A 292 -3.22 9.01 -16.74
CA GLY A 292 -4.20 9.70 -17.57
C GLY A 292 -5.11 10.65 -16.77
N ALA A 293 -4.72 11.02 -15.56
CA ALA A 293 -5.43 12.02 -14.76
C ALA A 293 -4.94 13.45 -15.10
N PRO A 294 -5.75 14.50 -14.81
CA PRO A 294 -5.32 15.88 -15.06
C PRO A 294 -4.00 16.23 -14.36
N GLU A 295 -3.06 16.83 -15.11
CA GLU A 295 -1.71 17.14 -14.64
C GLU A 295 -1.73 17.96 -13.34
N HIS A 296 -2.58 18.99 -13.27
CA HIS A 296 -2.67 19.86 -12.11
C HIS A 296 -3.08 19.11 -10.83
N ILE A 297 -3.92 18.08 -10.93
CA ILE A 297 -4.25 17.18 -9.80
C ILE A 297 -3.02 16.38 -9.38
N LEU A 298 -2.34 15.76 -10.36
CA LEU A 298 -1.16 14.97 -10.10
C LEU A 298 -0.06 15.78 -9.43
N ARG A 299 0.22 16.99 -9.92
CA ARG A 299 1.21 17.91 -9.36
C ARG A 299 0.89 18.30 -7.91
N ARG A 300 -0.37 18.58 -7.60
CA ARG A 300 -0.81 18.88 -6.24
C ARG A 300 -0.68 17.68 -5.31
N VAL A 301 -1.08 16.52 -5.77
CA VAL A 301 -0.91 15.24 -5.04
C VAL A 301 0.56 14.99 -4.71
N LEU A 302 1.45 15.14 -5.70
CA LEU A 302 2.91 15.01 -5.48
C LEU A 302 3.44 16.08 -4.51
N GLY A 303 2.77 17.24 -4.40
CA GLY A 303 3.06 18.31 -3.45
C GLY A 303 2.53 18.08 -2.05
N GLY A 304 1.66 17.11 -1.85
CA GLY A 304 0.94 16.97 -0.59
C GLY A 304 -0.12 18.05 -0.35
N GLU A 305 -0.54 18.75 -1.40
CA GLU A 305 -1.52 19.84 -1.36
C GLU A 305 -2.90 19.31 -1.74
N PHE A 306 -3.79 19.17 -0.76
CA PHE A 306 -5.11 18.57 -0.98
C PHE A 306 -6.24 19.59 -0.94
N HIS A 307 -7.11 19.56 -1.94
CA HIS A 307 -8.49 19.95 -1.74
C HIS A 307 -9.21 18.74 -1.15
N ILE A 308 -9.65 18.87 0.09
CA ILE A 308 -10.34 17.77 0.78
C ILE A 308 -11.83 17.71 0.49
N ASP A 309 -12.36 18.76 -0.17
CA ASP A 309 -13.73 18.86 -0.68
C ASP A 309 -13.84 19.91 -1.80
N SER A 310 -15.05 20.09 -2.33
CA SER A 310 -15.38 21.10 -3.35
C SER A 310 -15.63 22.51 -2.80
N GLN A 311 -15.64 22.69 -1.47
CA GLN A 311 -15.89 23.99 -0.82
C GLN A 311 -14.62 24.84 -0.65
N GLY A 312 -13.47 24.31 -1.12
CA GLY A 312 -12.19 24.98 -1.03
C GLY A 312 -11.43 24.71 0.27
N ASN A 313 -11.90 23.79 1.12
CA ASN A 313 -11.13 23.36 2.25
C ASN A 313 -9.87 22.64 1.78
N GLN A 314 -8.73 23.06 2.32
CA GLN A 314 -7.42 22.53 1.93
C GLN A 314 -6.72 21.90 3.12
N ARG A 315 -5.88 20.91 2.82
CA ARG A 315 -4.96 20.31 3.77
C ARG A 315 -3.61 20.15 3.09
N VAL A 316 -2.56 20.60 3.75
CA VAL A 316 -1.18 20.31 3.36
C VAL A 316 -0.68 19.17 4.23
N ILE A 317 -0.17 18.12 3.58
CA ILE A 317 0.34 16.93 4.23
C ILE A 317 1.81 16.81 3.87
N ASP A 318 2.65 17.12 4.84
CA ASP A 318 4.08 16.93 4.68
C ASP A 318 4.39 15.45 4.41
N LYS A 319 5.29 15.21 3.44
CA LYS A 319 5.70 13.86 3.06
C LYS A 319 4.52 12.93 2.70
N TYR A 320 3.48 13.46 2.03
CA TYR A 320 2.35 12.62 1.58
C TYR A 320 2.81 11.47 0.69
N PHE A 321 3.75 11.73 -0.20
CA PHE A 321 4.56 10.72 -0.87
C PHE A 321 6.02 10.86 -0.44
N GLN A 322 6.63 9.73 -0.12
CA GLN A 322 8.06 9.58 0.08
C GLN A 322 8.52 8.45 -0.84
N PHE A 323 9.13 8.80 -1.96
CA PHE A 323 9.58 7.80 -2.93
C PHE A 323 10.92 7.18 -2.55
N HIS A 324 11.77 7.94 -1.85
CA HIS A 324 13.12 7.50 -1.43
C HIS A 324 13.48 7.91 0.00
N ALA A 325 13.05 9.13 0.42
CA ALA A 325 13.44 9.68 1.72
C ALA A 325 13.12 8.72 2.88
N ASP A 326 13.90 8.82 3.96
CA ASP A 326 13.76 8.01 5.17
C ASP A 326 13.78 6.49 4.88
N HIS A 327 14.64 6.07 3.94
CA HIS A 327 14.81 4.66 3.52
C HIS A 327 13.51 3.98 3.05
N ALA A 328 12.63 4.73 2.38
CA ALA A 328 11.32 4.25 1.96
C ALA A 328 11.37 3.00 1.05
N ASN A 329 12.51 2.75 0.41
CA ASN A 329 12.66 1.65 -0.54
C ASN A 329 13.16 0.33 0.06
N ASP A 330 13.74 0.34 1.28
CA ASP A 330 14.21 -0.87 1.95
C ASP A 330 13.00 -1.65 2.52
N PRO A 331 12.67 -2.85 2.01
CA PRO A 331 11.50 -3.61 2.44
C PRO A 331 11.79 -4.29 3.79
N GLN A 332 11.20 -3.79 4.87
CA GLN A 332 11.47 -4.28 6.23
C GLN A 332 10.57 -5.47 6.61
N PRO A 333 11.12 -6.61 7.08
CA PRO A 333 10.33 -7.77 7.52
C PRO A 333 9.30 -7.45 8.61
N ASN A 334 9.58 -6.48 9.50
CA ASN A 334 8.63 -6.04 10.53
C ASN A 334 7.35 -5.44 9.93
N GLN A 335 7.43 -4.82 8.76
CA GLN A 335 6.24 -4.35 8.03
C GLN A 335 5.39 -5.51 7.53
N ALA A 336 6.03 -6.58 7.04
CA ALA A 336 5.32 -7.82 6.66
C ALA A 336 4.67 -8.50 7.86
N LEU A 337 5.31 -8.49 9.02
CA LEU A 337 4.75 -9.02 10.27
C LEU A 337 3.56 -8.20 10.77
N TRP A 338 3.59 -6.88 10.63
CA TRP A 338 2.40 -6.08 10.91
C TRP A 338 1.23 -6.42 9.98
N ILE A 339 1.50 -6.54 8.67
CA ILE A 339 0.50 -6.97 7.70
C ILE A 339 -0.08 -8.34 8.08
N TYR A 340 0.76 -9.29 8.45
CA TYR A 340 0.33 -10.61 8.95
C TYR A 340 -0.54 -10.50 10.21
N SER A 341 -0.20 -9.59 11.14
CA SER A 341 -1.02 -9.35 12.33
C SER A 341 -2.43 -8.86 11.97
N GLN A 342 -2.57 -8.02 10.93
CA GLN A 342 -3.89 -7.58 10.46
C GLN A 342 -4.65 -8.70 9.75
N MET A 343 -3.98 -9.57 9.01
CA MET A 343 -4.62 -10.78 8.44
C MET A 343 -5.19 -11.68 9.54
N ILE A 344 -4.48 -11.83 10.66
CA ILE A 344 -4.96 -12.57 11.84
C ILE A 344 -6.12 -11.83 12.49
N ARG A 345 -5.96 -10.51 12.76
CA ARG A 345 -7.00 -9.67 13.38
C ARG A 345 -8.35 -9.80 12.67
N TRP A 346 -8.34 -9.89 11.34
CA TRP A 346 -9.54 -9.94 10.51
C TRP A 346 -9.93 -11.36 10.08
N GLY A 347 -9.34 -12.41 10.68
CA GLY A 347 -9.72 -13.80 10.47
C GLY A 347 -9.40 -14.36 9.08
N GLN A 348 -8.49 -13.72 8.35
CA GLN A 348 -8.03 -14.24 7.04
C GLN A 348 -7.06 -15.41 7.20
N THR A 349 -6.40 -15.51 8.36
CA THR A 349 -5.53 -16.62 8.76
C THR A 349 -5.44 -16.66 10.29
N THR A 350 -4.83 -17.74 10.81
CA THR A 350 -4.50 -17.88 12.24
C THR A 350 -3.01 -17.71 12.46
N PHE A 351 -2.62 -17.31 13.68
CA PHE A 351 -1.21 -17.20 14.02
C PHE A 351 -0.54 -18.58 14.05
N SER A 352 0.64 -18.66 13.44
CA SER A 352 1.62 -19.73 13.69
C SER A 352 3.05 -19.18 13.53
N PRO A 353 4.05 -19.78 14.20
CA PRO A 353 5.45 -19.41 14.00
C PRO A 353 5.92 -19.60 12.55
N GLU A 354 5.44 -20.63 11.86
CA GLU A 354 5.69 -20.91 10.43
C GLU A 354 5.09 -19.80 9.56
N GLY A 355 3.85 -19.39 9.86
CA GLY A 355 3.19 -18.28 9.17
C GLY A 355 3.94 -16.96 9.35
N ALA A 356 4.45 -16.68 10.55
CA ALA A 356 5.25 -15.48 10.80
C ALA A 356 6.56 -15.49 9.99
N ARG A 357 7.27 -16.64 9.92
CA ARG A 357 8.46 -16.80 9.08
C ARG A 357 8.14 -16.63 7.59
N ALA A 358 7.07 -17.25 7.12
CA ALA A 358 6.63 -17.15 5.74
C ALA A 358 6.28 -15.69 5.37
N ALA A 359 5.53 -14.99 6.22
CA ALA A 359 5.19 -13.59 6.05
C ALA A 359 6.45 -12.70 5.96
N ALA A 360 7.37 -12.84 6.92
CA ALA A 360 8.62 -12.09 6.94
C ALA A 360 9.49 -12.33 5.71
N SER A 361 9.54 -13.58 5.21
CA SER A 361 10.35 -13.97 4.05
C SER A 361 9.84 -13.43 2.72
N ALA A 362 8.62 -12.88 2.67
CA ALA A 362 8.10 -12.18 1.51
C ALA A 362 8.90 -10.91 1.20
N TYR A 363 9.45 -10.27 2.23
CA TYR A 363 10.26 -9.05 2.10
C TYR A 363 11.74 -9.41 2.10
N ARG A 364 12.48 -8.93 1.11
CA ARG A 364 13.86 -9.34 0.81
C ARG A 364 14.81 -8.15 0.88
N PRO A 365 15.07 -7.60 2.10
CA PRO A 365 16.06 -6.52 2.29
C PRO A 365 17.49 -6.97 1.92
N ASP A 366 17.76 -8.27 1.99
CA ASP A 366 19.02 -8.86 1.60
C ASP A 366 19.35 -8.61 0.11
N LEU A 367 18.36 -8.77 -0.78
CA LEU A 367 18.51 -8.50 -2.22
C LEU A 367 18.68 -6.99 -2.47
N TYR A 368 17.92 -6.14 -1.78
CA TYR A 368 18.02 -4.69 -1.86
C TYR A 368 19.43 -4.22 -1.48
N ARG A 369 19.90 -4.62 -0.31
CA ARG A 369 21.20 -4.22 0.23
C ARG A 369 22.36 -4.77 -0.59
N ALA A 370 22.25 -6.00 -1.12
CA ALA A 370 23.26 -6.58 -1.99
C ALA A 370 23.40 -5.81 -3.32
N ALA A 371 22.29 -5.35 -3.91
CA ALA A 371 22.29 -4.62 -5.17
C ALA A 371 22.88 -3.20 -5.04
N LEU A 372 22.55 -2.49 -3.95
CA LEU A 372 22.97 -1.09 -3.76
C LEU A 372 24.34 -0.95 -3.10
N GLY A 373 24.89 -2.01 -2.53
CA GLY A 373 26.19 -2.01 -1.86
C GLY A 373 26.27 -1.15 -0.61
N ALA A 374 27.44 -1.14 0.03
CA ALA A 374 27.67 -0.35 1.25
C ALA A 374 27.68 1.18 1.05
N GLY A 375 27.65 1.66 -0.19
CA GLY A 375 27.69 3.08 -0.55
C GLY A 375 26.30 3.71 -0.82
N GLY A 376 25.24 2.90 -0.96
CA GLY A 376 23.91 3.39 -1.35
C GLY A 376 22.88 3.47 -0.23
N ALA A 377 22.99 2.62 0.76
CA ALA A 377 22.05 2.58 1.87
C ALA A 377 22.81 2.80 3.18
N ALA A 378 22.59 3.92 3.85
CA ALA A 378 22.76 3.94 5.29
C ALA A 378 21.80 2.87 5.81
N LEU A 379 22.35 1.79 6.35
CA LEU A 379 21.55 0.68 6.90
C LEU A 379 20.66 1.25 7.98
N GLN A 380 19.34 1.14 7.82
CA GLN A 380 18.44 1.37 8.94
C GLN A 380 18.59 0.23 9.93
N ASP A 381 18.55 0.58 11.22
CA ASP A 381 18.35 -0.42 12.27
C ASP A 381 17.11 -1.23 11.93
N GLU A 382 17.15 -2.56 12.17
CA GLU A 382 16.09 -3.54 11.86
C GLU A 382 14.73 -3.24 12.54
N ASN A 383 14.60 -2.10 13.20
CA ASN A 383 13.44 -1.66 13.99
C ASN A 383 12.43 -0.78 13.25
N ASP A 384 12.58 -0.54 11.95
CA ASP A 384 11.64 0.32 11.22
C ASP A 384 10.27 -0.34 11.11
N GLY A 385 9.30 0.23 11.81
CA GLY A 385 7.94 -0.29 11.98
C GLY A 385 7.66 -0.84 13.38
N ALA A 386 8.66 -1.30 14.12
CA ALA A 386 8.53 -1.59 15.55
C ALA A 386 8.50 -0.25 16.33
N GLY A 387 7.43 -0.04 17.11
CA GLY A 387 7.26 1.18 17.89
C GLY A 387 6.62 2.36 17.14
N ALA A 388 6.23 2.20 15.87
CA ALA A 388 5.43 3.20 15.17
C ALA A 388 4.10 3.43 15.92
N LEU A 389 3.79 4.71 16.19
CA LEU A 389 2.56 5.10 16.85
C LEU A 389 1.42 5.16 15.83
N PHE A 390 0.42 4.31 15.99
CA PHE A 390 -0.80 4.35 15.19
C PHE A 390 -1.78 5.40 15.72
N MET A 391 -2.79 5.73 14.93
CA MET A 391 -3.79 6.76 15.23
C MET A 391 -4.53 6.56 16.57
N ASP A 392 -4.58 5.35 17.10
CA ASP A 392 -5.21 4.98 18.36
C ASP A 392 -4.23 4.87 19.54
N GLY A 393 -2.97 5.26 19.32
CA GLY A 393 -1.90 5.17 20.32
C GLY A 393 -1.30 3.77 20.50
N MET A 394 -1.72 2.80 19.68
CA MET A 394 -1.14 1.46 19.72
C MET A 394 0.25 1.45 19.09
N THR A 395 1.13 0.61 19.64
CA THR A 395 2.45 0.31 19.06
C THR A 395 2.52 -1.15 18.69
N PHE A 396 3.13 -1.45 17.55
CA PHE A 396 3.31 -2.81 17.07
C PHE A 396 4.55 -3.46 17.71
N ASP A 397 4.37 -4.67 18.23
CA ASP A 397 5.44 -5.54 18.71
C ASP A 397 5.54 -6.79 17.81
N PRO A 398 6.55 -6.86 16.93
CA PRO A 398 6.71 -8.00 16.04
C PRO A 398 7.10 -9.30 16.76
N SER A 399 7.60 -9.21 17.99
CA SER A 399 8.00 -10.38 18.78
C SER A 399 6.81 -11.10 19.42
N ASN A 400 5.65 -10.42 19.56
CA ASN A 400 4.45 -10.99 20.19
C ASN A 400 3.17 -10.58 19.47
N ILE A 401 3.02 -11.07 18.24
CA ILE A 401 1.85 -10.79 17.39
C ILE A 401 0.53 -11.20 18.05
N PRO A 402 0.37 -12.37 18.70
CA PRO A 402 -0.88 -12.72 19.37
C PRO A 402 -1.29 -11.70 20.43
N ALA A 403 -0.38 -11.30 21.31
CA ALA A 403 -0.67 -10.30 22.34
C ALA A 403 -1.02 -8.92 21.73
N TYR A 404 -0.37 -8.55 20.62
CA TYR A 404 -0.71 -7.32 19.89
C TYR A 404 -2.16 -7.36 19.37
N VAL A 405 -2.55 -8.46 18.72
CA VAL A 405 -3.92 -8.64 18.16
C VAL A 405 -4.97 -8.67 19.26
N GLU A 406 -4.68 -9.31 20.41
CA GLU A 406 -5.62 -9.38 21.55
C GLU A 406 -5.95 -8.01 22.15
N ARG A 407 -5.08 -7.01 22.06
CA ARG A 407 -5.30 -5.66 22.59
C ARG A 407 -6.42 -4.90 21.87
N PHE A 408 -6.79 -5.29 20.64
CA PHE A 408 -7.82 -4.58 19.88
C PHE A 408 -9.24 -4.95 20.37
N PRO A 409 -10.08 -3.95 20.71
CA PRO A 409 -11.47 -4.21 21.09
C PRO A 409 -12.33 -4.66 19.90
N VAL A 410 -12.01 -4.20 18.69
CA VAL A 410 -12.68 -4.59 17.45
C VAL A 410 -11.78 -5.51 16.64
N LYS A 411 -12.15 -6.76 16.55
CA LYS A 411 -11.46 -7.83 15.80
C LYS A 411 -12.45 -8.91 15.40
N ASN A 412 -12.08 -9.82 14.51
CA ASN A 412 -12.95 -10.96 14.16
C ASN A 412 -13.08 -11.91 15.35
N SER A 413 -14.30 -12.28 15.70
CA SER A 413 -14.61 -13.16 16.85
C SER A 413 -14.04 -14.58 16.70
N ALA A 414 -13.77 -15.03 15.47
CA ALA A 414 -13.20 -16.36 15.21
C ALA A 414 -11.73 -16.50 15.67
N THR A 415 -11.03 -15.38 15.94
CA THR A 415 -9.64 -15.40 16.43
C THR A 415 -9.51 -15.68 17.92
N ALA A 416 -10.63 -15.74 18.66
CA ALA A 416 -10.66 -15.95 20.12
C ALA A 416 -10.65 -17.42 20.55
N GLN A 417 -10.62 -18.39 19.65
CA GLN A 417 -10.48 -19.80 20.04
C GLN A 417 -9.02 -20.27 19.90
N PRO A 418 -8.34 -20.65 21.01
CA PRO A 418 -7.15 -21.43 20.91
C PRO A 418 -7.54 -22.75 20.23
N ALA A 419 -6.72 -23.23 19.28
CA ALA A 419 -6.87 -24.57 18.74
C ALA A 419 -6.77 -25.59 19.91
N THR A 420 -7.89 -25.97 20.48
CA THR A 420 -7.96 -27.19 21.26
C THR A 420 -7.81 -28.33 20.28
N GLY A 421 -6.58 -28.87 20.25
CA GLY A 421 -6.32 -30.11 19.56
C GLY A 421 -7.21 -31.19 20.12
N ASP A 422 -7.89 -31.84 19.19
CA ASP A 422 -8.22 -33.27 19.28
C ASP A 422 -8.73 -33.66 17.88
N PHE A 423 -7.81 -34.23 17.10
CA PHE A 423 -8.01 -35.49 16.34
C PHE A 423 -6.75 -35.80 15.54
#